data_ad01ccb7f0de7e535b4e23fd84937833
#
_entry.id   ad01ccb7f0de7e535b4e23fd84937833
#
_cell.length_a   1.000
_cell.length_b   1.000
_cell.length_c   1.000
_cell.angle_alpha   90.00
_cell.angle_beta   90.00
_cell.angle_gamma   90.00
#
_symmetry.space_group_name_H-M   'P 1'
#
loop_
_entity.id
_entity.type
_entity.pdbx_description
1 polymer ?
#
loop_
_entity_poly.entity_id
_entity_poly.type
_entity_poly.pdbx_seq_one_letter_code
_entity_poly.pdbx_strand_id
1 'polypeptide(L)'
;MNISVVILAAGQSLRMGWVKALLSLPLGPSGADCSALEGLARLFRGQGLTDIVVVSGYHAEAVEAEARRLDLATVRNPAPERGMFSSVCTGLSAFANRAAQGNTEAFVVTPVDVPLLRPLTLMILQAEAEC
;
A
#
# COMPACT_ATOMS: atom_id res chain seq x y z
N MET A 1 1.48 16.95 9.94
CA MET A 1 0.28 16.11 9.82
C MET A 1 0.69 14.64 9.72
N ASN A 2 0.04 13.80 10.49
CA ASN A 2 0.32 12.36 10.47
C ASN A 2 -0.56 11.68 9.43
N ILE A 3 0.05 11.16 8.38
CA ILE A 3 -0.64 10.48 7.30
C ILE A 3 -0.26 9.01 7.33
N SER A 4 -1.28 8.14 7.34
CA SER A 4 -1.10 6.69 7.25
C SER A 4 -1.48 6.22 5.86
N VAL A 5 -0.77 5.22 5.36
CA VAL A 5 -0.93 4.71 3.99
C VAL A 5 -1.49 3.30 4.03
N VAL A 6 -2.54 3.05 3.24
CA VAL A 6 -3.13 1.73 3.05
C VAL A 6 -2.87 1.31 1.60
N ILE A 7 -2.13 0.24 1.40
CA ILE A 7 -1.88 -0.33 0.08
C ILE A 7 -2.76 -1.55 -0.09
N LEU A 8 -3.64 -1.53 -1.09
CA LEU A 8 -4.59 -2.61 -1.34
C LEU A 8 -3.96 -3.66 -2.26
N ALA A 9 -3.70 -4.84 -1.72
CA ALA A 9 -3.09 -5.96 -2.44
C ALA A 9 -3.91 -7.25 -2.24
N ALA A 10 -5.22 -7.11 -2.00
CA ALA A 10 -6.11 -8.22 -1.71
C ALA A 10 -6.79 -8.81 -2.96
N GLY A 11 -6.56 -8.24 -4.13
CA GLY A 11 -7.23 -8.63 -5.36
C GLY A 11 -6.86 -10.02 -5.84
N GLN A 12 -7.77 -10.59 -6.63
CA GLN A 12 -7.59 -11.89 -7.26
C GLN A 12 -6.78 -11.79 -8.57
N SER A 13 -6.60 -10.58 -9.07
CA SER A 13 -6.02 -10.35 -10.39
C SER A 13 -4.61 -10.87 -10.51
N LEU A 14 -4.38 -11.60 -11.62
CA LEU A 14 -3.06 -12.07 -12.03
C LEU A 14 -2.72 -11.44 -13.36
N ARG A 15 -1.44 -11.20 -13.60
CA ARG A 15 -0.94 -10.78 -14.89
C ARG A 15 0.09 -11.79 -15.34
N MET A 16 -0.16 -12.47 -16.47
CA MET A 16 0.74 -13.50 -17.00
C MET A 16 1.07 -14.60 -15.97
N GLY A 17 0.10 -14.93 -15.12
CA GLY A 17 0.28 -15.94 -14.06
C GLY A 17 0.94 -15.43 -12.78
N TRP A 18 1.27 -14.14 -12.69
CA TRP A 18 1.94 -13.56 -11.52
C TRP A 18 0.98 -12.68 -10.73
N VAL A 19 1.13 -12.70 -9.39
CA VAL A 19 0.42 -11.78 -8.51
C VAL A 19 0.90 -10.36 -8.79
N LYS A 20 -0.04 -9.42 -9.03
CA LYS A 20 0.30 -8.05 -9.42
C LYS A 20 1.25 -7.35 -8.44
N ALA A 21 1.06 -7.55 -7.15
CA ALA A 21 1.89 -6.92 -6.12
C ALA A 21 3.36 -7.34 -6.24
N LEU A 22 3.61 -8.53 -6.79
CA LEU A 22 4.95 -9.11 -6.89
C LEU A 22 5.55 -8.95 -8.29
N LEU A 23 4.82 -8.32 -9.21
CA LEU A 23 5.30 -8.14 -10.57
C LEU A 23 6.57 -7.30 -10.57
N SER A 24 7.62 -7.81 -11.25
CA SER A 24 8.89 -7.10 -11.34
C SER A 24 8.81 -5.97 -12.35
N LEU A 25 9.11 -4.77 -11.91
CA LEU A 25 9.01 -3.56 -12.71
C LEU A 25 10.29 -2.71 -12.52
N PRO A 26 10.69 -1.90 -13.51
CA PRO A 26 11.90 -1.08 -13.41
C PRO A 26 11.66 0.18 -12.56
N LEU A 27 11.25 0.00 -11.33
CA LEU A 27 10.86 1.09 -10.41
C LEU A 27 11.91 1.37 -9.32
N GLY A 28 12.99 0.58 -9.29
CA GLY A 28 14.05 0.75 -8.29
C GLY A 28 15.03 1.85 -8.68
N PRO A 29 16.03 2.09 -7.83
CA PRO A 29 17.08 3.08 -8.10
C PRO A 29 17.76 2.80 -9.44
N SER A 30 17.98 3.84 -10.25
CA SER A 30 18.60 3.75 -11.57
C SER A 30 17.87 2.79 -12.53
N GLY A 31 16.54 2.61 -12.33
CA GLY A 31 15.73 1.73 -13.17
C GLY A 31 15.88 0.24 -12.87
N ALA A 32 16.47 -0.12 -11.73
CA ALA A 32 16.57 -1.52 -11.32
C ALA A 32 15.19 -2.13 -11.11
N ASP A 33 15.06 -3.43 -11.37
CA ASP A 33 13.79 -4.14 -11.21
C ASP A 33 13.48 -4.33 -9.72
N CYS A 34 12.22 -4.11 -9.36
CA CYS A 34 11.70 -4.39 -8.04
C CYS A 34 10.22 -4.76 -8.15
N SER A 35 9.63 -5.32 -7.10
CA SER A 35 8.20 -5.61 -7.11
C SER A 35 7.38 -4.32 -7.13
N ALA A 36 6.14 -4.40 -7.64
CA ALA A 36 5.23 -3.26 -7.61
C ALA A 36 5.02 -2.75 -6.18
N LEU A 37 4.93 -3.67 -5.22
CA LEU A 37 4.79 -3.32 -3.81
C LEU A 37 6.02 -2.56 -3.30
N GLU A 38 7.21 -3.02 -3.65
CA GLU A 38 8.44 -2.34 -3.27
C GLU A 38 8.52 -0.93 -3.87
N GLY A 39 8.13 -0.77 -5.14
CA GLY A 39 8.12 0.52 -5.80
C GLY A 39 7.22 1.52 -5.08
N LEU A 40 6.01 1.11 -4.71
CA LEU A 40 5.11 1.96 -3.94
C LEU A 40 5.67 2.31 -2.56
N ALA A 41 6.21 1.32 -1.86
CA ALA A 41 6.78 1.55 -0.54
C ALA A 41 7.92 2.55 -0.58
N ARG A 42 8.81 2.44 -1.57
CA ARG A 42 9.91 3.40 -1.76
C ARG A 42 9.38 4.80 -2.03
N LEU A 43 8.35 4.90 -2.87
CA LEU A 43 7.73 6.19 -3.21
C LEU A 43 7.19 6.88 -1.95
N PHE A 44 6.41 6.18 -1.15
CA PHE A 44 5.83 6.76 0.06
C PHE A 44 6.90 7.09 1.10
N ARG A 45 7.86 6.21 1.31
CA ARG A 45 8.96 6.44 2.26
C ARG A 45 9.81 7.62 1.85
N GLY A 46 10.02 7.80 0.54
CA GLY A 46 10.77 8.94 0.01
C GLY A 46 10.09 10.27 0.27
N GLN A 47 8.78 10.26 0.52
CA GLN A 47 8.01 11.46 0.86
C GLN A 47 7.77 11.59 2.38
N GLY A 48 8.44 10.77 3.18
CA GLY A 48 8.29 10.81 4.62
C GLY A 48 7.08 10.07 5.16
N LEU A 49 6.36 9.33 4.31
CA LEU A 49 5.18 8.56 4.72
C LEU A 49 5.64 7.14 5.06
N THR A 50 5.95 6.92 6.33
CA THR A 50 6.52 5.65 6.80
C THR A 50 5.50 4.75 7.49
N ASP A 51 4.31 5.25 7.79
CA ASP A 51 3.26 4.48 8.45
C ASP A 51 2.39 3.82 7.39
N ILE A 52 2.79 2.63 6.97
CA ILE A 52 2.21 1.92 5.82
C ILE A 52 1.69 0.56 6.27
N VAL A 53 0.46 0.22 5.86
CA VAL A 53 -0.09 -1.13 6.01
C VAL A 53 -0.48 -1.66 4.64
N VAL A 54 -0.22 -2.94 4.41
CA VAL A 54 -0.59 -3.65 3.18
C VAL A 54 -1.75 -4.58 3.50
N VAL A 55 -2.84 -4.46 2.74
CA VAL A 55 -3.99 -5.35 2.90
C VAL A 55 -3.86 -6.51 1.92
N SER A 56 -3.75 -7.73 2.45
CA SER A 56 -3.68 -8.95 1.66
C SER A 56 -5.05 -9.66 1.62
N GLY A 57 -5.21 -10.62 0.71
CA GLY A 57 -6.47 -11.33 0.55
C GLY A 57 -6.29 -12.64 -0.20
N TYR A 58 -6.65 -12.69 -1.48
CA TYR A 58 -6.59 -13.93 -2.27
C TYR A 58 -5.20 -14.56 -2.35
N HIS A 59 -4.15 -13.74 -2.37
CA HIS A 59 -2.77 -14.22 -2.45
C HIS A 59 -2.01 -13.81 -1.20
N ALA A 60 -2.64 -14.00 -0.05
CA ALA A 60 -2.16 -13.46 1.22
C ALA A 60 -0.74 -13.90 1.55
N GLU A 61 -0.43 -15.19 1.41
CA GLU A 61 0.88 -15.70 1.81
C GLU A 61 2.02 -15.06 1.02
N ALA A 62 1.86 -14.95 -0.30
CA ALA A 62 2.86 -14.37 -1.18
C ALA A 62 3.03 -12.87 -0.91
N VAL A 63 1.91 -12.15 -0.78
CA VAL A 63 1.93 -10.72 -0.51
C VAL A 63 2.52 -10.41 0.86
N GLU A 64 2.15 -11.19 1.88
CA GLU A 64 2.66 -11.00 3.23
C GLU A 64 4.15 -11.30 3.32
N ALA A 65 4.63 -12.31 2.58
CA ALA A 65 6.07 -12.61 2.51
C ALA A 65 6.86 -11.44 1.93
N GLU A 66 6.36 -10.86 0.83
CA GLU A 66 7.03 -9.71 0.22
C GLU A 66 6.97 -8.48 1.14
N ALA A 67 5.84 -8.24 1.77
CA ALA A 67 5.70 -7.12 2.71
C ALA A 67 6.67 -7.27 3.89
N ARG A 68 6.84 -8.49 4.38
CA ARG A 68 7.80 -8.77 5.46
C ARG A 68 9.22 -8.49 5.02
N ARG A 69 9.57 -8.87 3.79
CA ARG A 69 10.90 -8.56 3.23
C ARG A 69 11.14 -7.05 3.18
N LEU A 70 10.09 -6.28 2.93
CA LEU A 70 10.14 -4.83 2.83
C LEU A 70 9.93 -4.11 4.17
N ASP A 71 9.78 -4.87 5.24
CA ASP A 71 9.53 -4.35 6.59
C ASP A 71 8.23 -3.53 6.65
N LEU A 72 7.19 -4.02 5.98
CA LEU A 72 5.87 -3.41 5.96
C LEU A 72 4.90 -4.20 6.83
N ALA A 73 4.05 -3.49 7.56
CA ALA A 73 2.97 -4.11 8.31
C ALA A 73 1.90 -4.64 7.35
N THR A 74 1.26 -5.75 7.72
CA THR A 74 0.19 -6.33 6.91
C THR A 74 -1.05 -6.58 7.75
N VAL A 75 -2.20 -6.56 7.07
CA VAL A 75 -3.47 -7.03 7.62
C VAL A 75 -4.17 -7.82 6.53
N ARG A 76 -4.77 -8.95 6.91
CA ARG A 76 -5.44 -9.82 5.96
C ARG A 76 -6.93 -9.52 5.93
N ASN A 77 -7.48 -9.30 4.73
CA ASN A 77 -8.93 -9.23 4.55
C ASN A 77 -9.49 -10.65 4.59
N PRO A 78 -10.33 -11.01 5.57
CA PRO A 78 -10.85 -12.38 5.68
C PRO A 78 -11.91 -12.69 4.63
N ALA A 79 -12.43 -11.70 3.95
CA ALA A 79 -13.49 -11.86 2.96
C ALA A 79 -13.20 -11.02 1.71
N PRO A 80 -12.08 -11.30 0.99
CA PRO A 80 -11.70 -10.49 -0.18
C PRO A 80 -12.70 -10.57 -1.32
N GLU A 81 -13.52 -11.60 -1.37
CA GLU A 81 -14.61 -11.75 -2.34
C GLU A 81 -15.68 -10.67 -2.21
N ARG A 82 -15.71 -9.94 -1.11
CA ARG A 82 -16.63 -8.82 -0.91
C ARG A 82 -16.21 -7.57 -1.64
N GLY A 83 -15.04 -7.57 -2.28
CA GLY A 83 -14.60 -6.52 -3.15
C GLY A 83 -13.64 -5.53 -2.51
N MET A 84 -13.23 -4.53 -3.30
CA MET A 84 -12.23 -3.55 -2.90
C MET A 84 -12.63 -2.77 -1.65
N PHE A 85 -13.91 -2.41 -1.51
CA PHE A 85 -14.36 -1.62 -0.37
C PHE A 85 -14.15 -2.37 0.95
N SER A 86 -14.32 -3.70 0.95
CA SER A 86 -14.05 -4.50 2.14
C SER A 86 -12.56 -4.44 2.53
N SER A 87 -11.67 -4.38 1.54
CA SER A 87 -10.23 -4.23 1.78
C SER A 87 -9.91 -2.85 2.33
N VAL A 88 -10.56 -1.80 1.82
CA VAL A 88 -10.41 -0.45 2.37
C VAL A 88 -10.79 -0.43 3.84
N CYS A 89 -11.95 -1.00 4.19
CA CYS A 89 -12.40 -1.07 5.57
C CYS A 89 -11.42 -1.84 6.46
N THR A 90 -10.89 -2.96 5.95
CA THR A 90 -9.89 -3.76 6.67
C THR A 90 -8.64 -2.93 6.97
N GLY A 91 -8.13 -2.22 5.97
CA GLY A 91 -6.95 -1.38 6.13
C GLY A 91 -7.17 -0.23 7.11
N LEU A 92 -8.30 0.45 7.00
CA LEU A 92 -8.61 1.56 7.90
C LEU A 92 -8.80 1.08 9.34
N SER A 93 -9.37 -0.10 9.53
CA SER A 93 -9.53 -0.69 10.86
C SER A 93 -8.19 -0.94 11.55
N ALA A 94 -7.14 -1.21 10.79
CA ALA A 94 -5.80 -1.41 11.34
C ALA A 94 -5.26 -0.14 12.03
N PHE A 95 -5.75 1.03 11.63
CA PHE A 95 -5.34 2.31 12.20
C PHE A 95 -6.38 2.91 13.16
N ALA A 96 -7.49 2.21 13.43
CA ALA A 96 -8.59 2.77 14.21
C ALA A 96 -8.14 3.26 15.60
N ASN A 97 -7.31 2.47 16.29
CA ASN A 97 -6.81 2.84 17.60
C ASN A 97 -5.89 4.05 17.54
N ARG A 98 -5.08 4.17 16.49
CA ARG A 98 -4.20 5.32 16.30
C ARG A 98 -4.99 6.59 16.04
N ALA A 99 -6.02 6.50 15.20
CA ALA A 99 -6.90 7.64 14.92
C ALA A 99 -7.59 8.11 16.18
N ALA A 100 -8.08 7.18 17.00
CA ALA A 100 -8.72 7.50 18.29
C ALA A 100 -7.76 8.18 19.26
N GLN A 101 -6.46 7.88 19.14
CA GLN A 101 -5.43 8.50 19.98
C GLN A 101 -4.86 9.79 19.36
N GLY A 102 -5.36 10.21 18.22
CA GLY A 102 -4.87 11.41 17.53
C GLY A 102 -3.57 11.22 16.78
N ASN A 103 -3.11 9.98 16.60
CA ASN A 103 -1.83 9.68 15.94
C ASN A 103 -1.92 9.65 14.43
N THR A 104 -3.13 9.57 13.85
CA THR A 104 -3.35 9.59 12.42
C THR A 104 -4.42 10.62 12.10
N GLU A 105 -4.09 11.59 11.24
CA GLU A 105 -5.00 12.66 10.86
C GLU A 105 -5.61 12.45 9.47
N ALA A 106 -4.93 11.72 8.61
CA ALA A 106 -5.40 11.47 7.25
C ALA A 106 -4.88 10.12 6.75
N PHE A 107 -5.57 9.57 5.75
CA PHE A 107 -5.19 8.32 5.12
C PHE A 107 -4.98 8.52 3.63
N VAL A 108 -3.98 7.82 3.08
CA VAL A 108 -3.83 7.62 1.65
C VAL A 108 -4.14 6.16 1.37
N VAL A 109 -5.10 5.90 0.49
CA VAL A 109 -5.48 4.54 0.09
C VAL A 109 -5.16 4.38 -1.38
N THR A 110 -4.36 3.38 -1.72
CA THR A 110 -3.96 3.14 -3.10
C THR A 110 -3.97 1.65 -3.43
N PRO A 111 -4.49 1.25 -4.61
CA PRO A 111 -4.30 -0.10 -5.09
C PRO A 111 -2.83 -0.32 -5.49
N VAL A 112 -2.38 -1.57 -5.38
CA VAL A 112 -1.00 -1.92 -5.72
C VAL A 112 -0.71 -1.85 -7.22
N ASP A 113 -1.74 -1.81 -8.05
CA ASP A 113 -1.57 -1.73 -9.50
C ASP A 113 -1.43 -0.29 -10.03
N VAL A 114 -1.13 0.67 -9.15
CA VAL A 114 -0.78 2.05 -9.54
C VAL A 114 0.68 2.34 -9.14
N PRO A 115 1.66 1.55 -9.64
CA PRO A 115 3.05 1.70 -9.22
C PRO A 115 3.78 2.89 -9.86
N LEU A 116 3.12 3.60 -10.80
CA LEU A 116 3.71 4.72 -11.52
C LEU A 116 3.31 6.08 -10.94
N LEU A 117 2.78 6.11 -9.73
CA LEU A 117 2.48 7.36 -9.03
C LEU A 117 3.78 8.15 -8.85
N ARG A 118 3.82 9.37 -9.39
CA ARG A 118 5.02 10.19 -9.35
C ARG A 118 5.17 10.89 -8.01
N PRO A 119 6.41 11.09 -7.53
CA PRO A 119 6.65 11.83 -6.29
C PRO A 119 6.00 13.22 -6.28
N LEU A 120 6.01 13.91 -7.42
CA LEU A 120 5.37 15.23 -7.53
C LEU A 120 3.86 15.14 -7.26
N THR A 121 3.19 14.13 -7.81
CA THR A 121 1.76 13.93 -7.58
C THR A 121 1.48 13.70 -6.09
N LEU A 122 2.30 12.89 -5.44
CA LEU A 122 2.16 12.63 -4.01
C LEU A 122 2.38 13.89 -3.18
N MET A 123 3.35 14.72 -3.53
CA MET A 123 3.60 15.99 -2.86
C MET A 123 2.38 16.92 -2.94
N ILE A 124 1.73 16.99 -4.11
CA ILE A 124 0.52 17.79 -4.29
C ILE A 124 -0.60 17.29 -3.38
N LEU A 125 -0.80 15.97 -3.31
CA LEU A 125 -1.82 15.38 -2.45
C LEU A 125 -1.56 15.67 -0.97
N GLN A 126 -0.30 15.62 -0.54
CA GLN A 126 0.06 15.98 0.83
C GLN A 126 -0.24 17.45 1.13
N ALA A 127 0.11 18.35 0.22
CA ALA A 127 -0.14 19.77 0.39
C ALA A 127 -1.63 20.05 0.53
N GLU A 128 -2.47 19.42 -0.28
CA GLU A 128 -3.93 19.56 -0.19
C GLU A 128 -4.47 19.01 1.13
N ALA A 129 -3.93 17.89 1.61
CA ALA A 129 -4.35 17.31 2.89
C ALA A 129 -3.99 18.21 4.08
N GLU A 130 -2.94 19.00 3.98
CA GLU A 130 -2.50 19.92 5.02
C GLU A 130 -3.24 21.25 5.01
N CYS A 131 -3.88 21.55 3.90
CA CYS A 131 -4.73 22.73 3.78
C CYS A 131 -6.12 22.46 4.35
#